data_a7dad26a57bdf130b54a90c7db85ad3a
#
_entry.id   a7dad26a57bdf130b54a90c7db85ad3a
#
_cell.length_a   1.000
_cell.length_b   1.000
_cell.length_c   1.000
_cell.angle_alpha   90.00
_cell.angle_beta   90.00
_cell.angle_gamma   90.00
#
_symmetry.space_group_name_H-M   'P 1'
#
loop_
_entity.id
_entity.type
_entity.pdbx_description
1 polymer ?
#
loop_
_entity_poly.entity_id
_entity_poly.type
_entity_poly.pdbx_seq_one_letter_code
_entity_poly.pdbx_strand_id
1 'polypeptide(L)'
;KCFESSAKGNPVDKVFYIPAQRILSIADGRPKYFMEFSENDPFVLRKFSDTLRLFIQNGLGGSGVLYPLPNRLKSTIKRMYDKAIFHGGKVVLDEKGGQRKIAMNVENMHLPLMTWSAGQKEFMPLLMAFYCLSGPPQNVVNRKEYEYIILEEPEMGLHPLAIQTIILQMIEFIHAGYKVI
;
A
#
# COMPACT_ATOMS: atom_id res chain seq x y z
N LYS A 1 45.52 10.77 -4.28
CA LYS A 1 44.64 9.74 -3.67
C LYS A 1 43.37 10.45 -3.28
N CYS A 2 42.35 10.40 -4.15
CA CYS A 2 41.03 10.92 -3.91
C CYS A 2 40.33 9.98 -2.89
N PHE A 3 39.78 10.57 -1.86
CA PHE A 3 38.83 9.93 -0.95
C PHE A 3 37.51 9.75 -1.71
N GLU A 4 37.22 8.56 -2.17
CA GLU A 4 35.84 8.17 -2.49
C GLU A 4 35.09 8.00 -1.16
N SER A 5 34.33 9.03 -0.77
CA SER A 5 33.31 8.88 0.24
C SER A 5 32.15 8.13 -0.40
N SER A 6 32.10 6.81 -0.26
CA SER A 6 30.87 6.06 -0.44
C SER A 6 29.88 6.59 0.59
N ALA A 7 28.92 7.39 0.15
CA ALA A 7 27.78 7.81 0.95
C ALA A 7 27.00 6.55 1.34
N LYS A 8 27.30 6.01 2.52
CA LYS A 8 26.44 5.04 3.19
C LYS A 8 25.16 5.79 3.50
N GLY A 9 24.09 5.54 2.74
CA GLY A 9 22.78 6.10 3.02
C GLY A 9 22.42 5.87 4.48
N ASN A 10 21.72 6.82 5.07
CA ASN A 10 21.28 6.73 6.46
C ASN A 10 20.47 5.43 6.64
N PRO A 11 20.75 4.58 7.65
CA PRO A 11 20.00 3.34 7.89
C PRO A 11 18.48 3.54 7.97
N VAL A 12 18.02 4.71 8.38
CA VAL A 12 16.59 5.09 8.43
C VAL A 12 15.95 5.12 7.03
N ASP A 13 16.72 5.40 5.97
CA ASP A 13 16.20 5.46 4.60
C ASP A 13 15.94 4.08 4.01
N LYS A 14 16.42 3.01 4.66
CA LYS A 14 16.24 1.63 4.23
C LYS A 14 15.04 0.92 4.84
N VAL A 15 14.24 1.62 5.64
CA VAL A 15 13.08 1.08 6.33
C VAL A 15 11.80 1.52 5.65
N PHE A 16 11.00 0.56 5.20
CA PHE A 16 9.61 0.80 4.81
C PHE A 16 8.72 0.54 6.03
N TYR A 17 8.17 1.61 6.58
CA TYR A 17 7.37 1.54 7.79
C TYR A 17 5.88 1.63 7.47
N ILE A 18 5.11 0.64 7.93
CA ILE A 18 3.66 0.58 7.78
C ILE A 18 3.04 0.73 9.18
N PRO A 19 2.48 1.91 9.51
CA PRO A 19 1.98 2.18 10.86
C PRO A 19 0.69 1.43 11.18
N ALA A 20 0.42 1.21 12.47
CA ALA A 20 -0.84 0.66 12.96
C ALA A 20 -2.03 1.54 12.52
N GLN A 21 -1.90 2.84 12.67
CA GLN A 21 -2.95 3.83 12.34
C GLN A 21 -3.00 4.17 10.84
N ARG A 22 -2.68 3.21 9.96
CA ARG A 22 -2.58 3.40 8.50
C ARG A 22 -3.83 3.94 7.83
N ILE A 23 -5.02 3.68 8.38
CA ILE A 23 -6.28 4.22 7.85
C ILE A 23 -6.31 5.75 7.87
N LEU A 24 -5.65 6.39 8.84
CA LEU A 24 -5.57 7.84 8.93
C LEU A 24 -4.76 8.47 7.79
N SER A 25 -4.02 7.68 7.02
CA SER A 25 -3.35 8.13 5.81
C SER A 25 -4.31 8.42 4.66
N ILE A 26 -5.56 7.95 4.74
CA ILE A 26 -6.59 8.14 3.72
C ILE A 26 -7.65 9.13 4.21
N ALA A 27 -7.94 10.13 3.39
CA ALA A 27 -9.06 11.03 3.61
C ALA A 27 -9.83 11.24 2.30
N ASP A 28 -11.15 11.25 2.39
CA ASP A 28 -12.04 11.47 1.24
C ASP A 28 -11.72 10.59 0.02
N GLY A 29 -11.32 9.35 0.27
CA GLY A 29 -11.01 8.35 -0.76
C GLY A 29 -9.63 8.50 -1.41
N ARG A 30 -8.72 9.28 -0.87
CA ARG A 30 -7.35 9.46 -1.37
C ARG A 30 -6.32 9.52 -0.24
N PRO A 31 -5.06 9.18 -0.50
CA PRO A 31 -4.00 9.46 0.45
C PRO A 31 -3.87 10.97 0.71
N LYS A 32 -3.74 11.33 1.97
CA LYS A 32 -3.53 12.72 2.40
C LYS A 32 -2.21 13.25 1.87
N TYR A 33 -2.17 14.55 1.57
CA TYR A 33 -0.91 15.26 1.40
C TYR A 33 -0.22 15.46 2.74
N PHE A 34 1.09 15.57 2.74
CA PHE A 34 1.89 15.79 3.94
C PHE A 34 1.39 17.00 4.77
N MET A 35 0.96 18.05 4.10
CA MET A 35 0.44 19.28 4.72
C MET A 35 -1.00 19.19 5.27
N GLU A 36 -1.71 18.09 4.98
CA GLU A 36 -3.07 17.86 5.52
C GLU A 36 -3.05 17.19 6.91
N PHE A 37 -1.87 16.86 7.40
CA PHE A 37 -1.67 16.33 8.74
C PHE A 37 -1.42 17.47 9.74
N SER A 38 -1.85 17.25 10.99
CA SER A 38 -1.50 18.10 12.12
C SER A 38 0.01 18.00 12.43
N GLU A 39 0.57 19.03 13.05
CA GLU A 39 1.96 18.99 13.55
C GLU A 39 2.16 17.89 14.59
N ASN A 40 1.10 17.51 15.31
CA ASN A 40 1.11 16.45 16.30
C ASN A 40 0.98 15.05 15.71
N ASP A 41 0.65 14.91 14.42
CA ASP A 41 0.58 13.59 13.79
C ASP A 41 1.99 13.01 13.64
N PRO A 42 2.18 11.69 13.90
CA PRO A 42 3.47 11.05 13.78
C PRO A 42 4.09 11.24 12.39
N PHE A 43 5.37 11.60 12.35
CA PHE A 43 6.10 11.76 11.08
C PHE A 43 6.03 10.51 10.19
N VAL A 44 6.07 9.31 10.80
CA VAL A 44 6.00 8.03 10.08
C VAL A 44 4.67 7.86 9.34
N LEU A 45 3.56 8.31 9.94
CA LEU A 45 2.24 8.29 9.30
C LEU A 45 2.17 9.26 8.11
N ARG A 46 2.74 10.46 8.27
CA ARG A 46 2.81 11.47 7.21
C ARG A 46 3.66 10.98 6.03
N LYS A 47 4.85 10.42 6.32
CA LYS A 47 5.74 9.82 5.31
C LYS A 47 5.08 8.63 4.61
N PHE A 48 4.39 7.77 5.35
CA PHE A 48 3.64 6.65 4.80
C PHE A 48 2.57 7.12 3.81
N SER A 49 1.75 8.09 4.20
CA SER A 49 0.71 8.66 3.33
C SER A 49 1.29 9.24 2.04
N ASP A 50 2.41 9.97 2.13
CA ASP A 50 3.07 10.55 0.96
C ASP A 50 3.61 9.47 0.01
N THR A 51 4.13 8.37 0.56
CA THR A 51 4.54 7.20 -0.23
C THR A 51 3.37 6.60 -1.02
N LEU A 52 2.20 6.44 -0.38
CA LEU A 52 0.99 5.94 -1.05
C LEU A 52 0.51 6.90 -2.14
N ARG A 53 0.57 8.20 -1.88
CA ARG A 53 0.22 9.24 -2.84
C ARG A 53 1.11 9.18 -4.09
N LEU A 54 2.43 9.10 -3.89
CA LEU A 54 3.40 8.98 -4.99
C LEU A 54 3.18 7.68 -5.79
N PHE A 55 2.83 6.60 -5.11
CA PHE A 55 2.47 5.35 -5.78
C PHE A 55 1.26 5.52 -6.71
N ILE A 56 0.19 6.18 -6.24
CA ILE A 56 -1.00 6.44 -7.08
C ILE A 56 -0.63 7.33 -8.27
N GLN A 57 0.21 8.32 -8.08
CA GLN A 57 0.61 9.24 -9.15
C GLN A 57 1.49 8.58 -10.21
N ASN A 58 2.44 7.75 -9.80
CA ASN A 58 3.52 7.27 -10.67
C ASN A 58 3.47 5.77 -10.93
N GLY A 59 2.83 5.00 -10.05
CA GLY A 59 2.95 3.53 -10.02
C GLY A 59 1.92 2.76 -10.84
N LEU A 60 0.86 3.43 -11.31
CA LEU A 60 -0.30 2.76 -11.92
C LEU A 60 -0.25 2.66 -13.45
N GLY A 61 0.74 3.26 -14.10
CA GLY A 61 0.91 3.19 -15.55
C GLY A 61 -0.32 3.68 -16.35
N GLY A 62 -1.14 4.57 -15.77
CA GLY A 62 -2.32 5.12 -16.43
C GLY A 62 -3.56 4.22 -16.49
N SER A 63 -3.51 3.01 -15.89
CA SER A 63 -4.61 2.03 -16.01
C SER A 63 -5.89 2.40 -15.24
N GLY A 64 -5.86 3.33 -14.31
CA GLY A 64 -6.99 3.66 -13.43
C GLY A 64 -7.48 2.52 -12.53
N VAL A 65 -6.97 1.31 -12.69
CA VAL A 65 -7.31 0.14 -11.87
C VAL A 65 -6.25 -0.05 -10.79
N LEU A 66 -6.69 -0.05 -9.53
CA LEU A 66 -5.83 -0.24 -8.38
C LEU A 66 -5.79 -1.70 -7.90
N TYR A 67 -6.90 -2.43 -8.02
CA TYR A 67 -6.95 -3.87 -7.74
C TYR A 67 -7.90 -4.57 -8.73
N PRO A 68 -7.45 -5.68 -9.30
CA PRO A 68 -6.13 -6.29 -9.22
C PRO A 68 -5.13 -5.62 -10.19
N LEU A 69 -3.95 -5.25 -9.69
CA LEU A 69 -2.84 -4.81 -10.56
C LEU A 69 -2.15 -6.03 -11.19
N PRO A 70 -1.91 -6.02 -12.51
CA PRO A 70 -1.15 -7.07 -13.17
C PRO A 70 0.28 -7.17 -12.62
N ASN A 71 0.77 -8.39 -12.50
CA ASN A 71 2.18 -8.70 -12.14
C ASN A 71 2.68 -8.11 -10.80
N ARG A 72 1.78 -7.75 -9.89
CA ARG A 72 2.14 -7.23 -8.56
C ARG A 72 2.00 -8.25 -7.45
N LEU A 73 1.06 -9.17 -7.57
CA LEU A 73 0.80 -10.19 -6.57
C LEU A 73 0.84 -11.58 -7.23
N LYS A 74 1.30 -12.58 -6.49
CA LYS A 74 1.16 -13.98 -6.90
C LYS A 74 -0.32 -14.35 -7.02
N SER A 75 -0.65 -15.20 -7.98
CA SER A 75 -2.04 -15.61 -8.26
C SER A 75 -2.76 -16.19 -7.03
N THR A 76 -2.04 -16.94 -6.19
CA THR A 76 -2.57 -17.48 -4.94
C THR A 76 -2.97 -16.38 -3.96
N ILE A 77 -2.10 -15.41 -3.71
CA ILE A 77 -2.37 -14.28 -2.81
C ILE A 77 -3.51 -13.42 -3.35
N LYS A 78 -3.50 -13.11 -4.65
CA LYS A 78 -4.59 -12.39 -5.30
C LYS A 78 -5.94 -13.06 -5.04
N ARG A 79 -6.02 -14.39 -5.29
CA ARG A 79 -7.25 -15.17 -5.06
C ARG A 79 -7.71 -15.15 -3.59
N MET A 80 -6.76 -15.17 -2.65
CA MET A 80 -7.07 -15.09 -1.22
C MET A 80 -7.58 -13.70 -0.83
N TYR A 81 -6.98 -12.61 -1.33
CA TYR A 81 -7.50 -11.26 -1.13
C TYR A 81 -8.89 -11.09 -1.72
N ASP A 82 -9.10 -11.63 -2.91
CA ASP A 82 -10.42 -11.59 -3.54
C ASP A 82 -11.48 -12.27 -2.66
N LYS A 83 -11.17 -13.49 -2.16
CA LYS A 83 -12.07 -14.23 -1.28
C LYS A 83 -12.29 -13.58 0.10
N ALA A 84 -11.22 -12.99 0.69
CA ALA A 84 -11.25 -12.52 2.07
C ALA A 84 -11.71 -11.06 2.20
N ILE A 85 -11.55 -10.24 1.17
CA ILE A 85 -11.65 -8.79 1.29
C ILE A 85 -12.51 -8.18 0.18
N PHE A 86 -12.21 -8.47 -1.10
CA PHE A 86 -12.84 -7.77 -2.21
C PHE A 86 -14.08 -8.46 -2.78
N HIS A 87 -14.24 -9.78 -2.57
CA HIS A 87 -15.42 -10.55 -2.97
C HIS A 87 -15.83 -10.34 -4.44
N GLY A 88 -14.85 -10.37 -5.36
CA GLY A 88 -15.06 -10.10 -6.79
C GLY A 88 -15.03 -8.62 -7.17
N GLY A 89 -14.92 -7.72 -6.21
CA GLY A 89 -14.84 -6.28 -6.46
C GLY A 89 -13.52 -5.87 -7.10
N LYS A 90 -13.59 -4.90 -8.02
CA LYS A 90 -12.42 -4.24 -8.62
C LYS A 90 -12.24 -2.87 -8.02
N VAL A 91 -11.06 -2.60 -7.47
CA VAL A 91 -10.75 -1.25 -6.96
C VAL A 91 -10.22 -0.40 -8.10
N VAL A 92 -10.79 0.77 -8.25
CA VAL A 92 -10.46 1.73 -9.31
C VAL A 92 -10.16 3.10 -8.73
N LEU A 93 -9.49 3.93 -9.52
CA LEU A 93 -9.39 5.36 -9.27
C LEU A 93 -10.44 6.06 -10.09
N ASP A 94 -11.40 6.65 -9.42
CA ASP A 94 -12.44 7.50 -10.06
C ASP A 94 -11.91 8.92 -10.21
N GLU A 95 -11.91 9.43 -11.43
CA GLU A 95 -11.48 10.79 -11.76
C GLU A 95 -12.68 11.74 -11.89
N LYS A 96 -13.41 11.93 -10.80
CA LYS A 96 -14.49 12.93 -10.75
C LYS A 96 -13.99 14.23 -10.13
N GLY A 97 -14.26 15.35 -10.80
CA GLY A 97 -13.91 16.67 -10.28
C GLY A 97 -12.40 16.96 -10.22
N GLY A 98 -11.59 16.35 -11.09
CA GLY A 98 -10.14 16.61 -11.15
C GLY A 98 -9.32 15.96 -10.04
N GLN A 99 -9.94 15.16 -9.19
CA GLN A 99 -9.24 14.39 -8.13
C GLN A 99 -9.43 12.91 -8.36
N ARG A 100 -8.35 12.14 -8.13
CA ARG A 100 -8.38 10.67 -8.16
C ARG A 100 -8.81 10.14 -6.81
N LYS A 101 -9.99 9.52 -6.75
CA LYS A 101 -10.53 8.91 -5.53
C LYS A 101 -10.66 7.41 -5.68
N ILE A 102 -10.35 6.69 -4.62
CA ILE A 102 -10.46 5.24 -4.55
C ILE A 102 -11.94 4.87 -4.46
N ALA A 103 -12.38 4.01 -5.36
CA ALA A 103 -13.70 3.43 -5.39
C ALA A 103 -13.63 1.94 -5.72
N MET A 104 -14.70 1.21 -5.50
CA MET A 104 -14.81 -0.21 -5.85
C MET A 104 -16.00 -0.45 -6.77
N ASN A 105 -15.77 -1.16 -7.84
CA ASN A 105 -16.82 -1.64 -8.73
C ASN A 105 -17.15 -3.09 -8.38
N VAL A 106 -18.38 -3.36 -7.96
CA VAL A 106 -18.90 -4.69 -7.69
C VAL A 106 -20.13 -4.87 -8.57
N GLU A 107 -20.07 -5.79 -9.52
CA GLU A 107 -21.13 -5.98 -10.54
C GLU A 107 -21.45 -4.64 -11.24
N ASN A 108 -22.67 -4.13 -11.05
CA ASN A 108 -23.15 -2.87 -11.63
C ASN A 108 -23.12 -1.68 -10.63
N MET A 109 -22.56 -1.89 -9.43
CA MET A 109 -22.50 -0.87 -8.40
C MET A 109 -21.13 -0.22 -8.35
N HIS A 110 -21.13 1.11 -8.22
CA HIS A 110 -19.92 1.91 -7.97
C HIS A 110 -19.95 2.41 -6.53
N LEU A 111 -19.02 1.91 -5.71
CA LEU A 111 -18.98 2.12 -4.27
C LEU A 111 -17.80 3.04 -3.91
N PRO A 112 -18.04 4.30 -3.51
CA PRO A 112 -17.01 5.16 -2.94
C PRO A 112 -16.38 4.54 -1.68
N LEU A 113 -15.12 4.81 -1.40
CA LEU A 113 -14.38 4.23 -0.25
C LEU A 113 -15.14 4.39 1.08
N MET A 114 -15.87 5.49 1.26
CA MET A 114 -16.60 5.75 2.51
C MET A 114 -17.68 4.71 2.82
N THR A 115 -18.23 4.05 1.80
CA THR A 115 -19.29 3.03 1.94
C THR A 115 -18.75 1.62 2.20
N TRP A 116 -17.41 1.43 2.14
CA TRP A 116 -16.81 0.12 2.33
C TRP A 116 -16.88 -0.33 3.80
N SER A 117 -16.75 -1.64 4.02
CA SER A 117 -16.60 -2.19 5.36
C SER A 117 -15.34 -1.66 6.06
N ALA A 118 -15.32 -1.71 7.39
CA ALA A 118 -14.14 -1.31 8.16
C ALA A 118 -12.88 -2.08 7.72
N GLY A 119 -12.98 -3.40 7.58
CA GLY A 119 -11.84 -4.22 7.15
C GLY A 119 -11.33 -3.89 5.75
N GLN A 120 -12.21 -3.57 4.80
CA GLN A 120 -11.80 -3.12 3.46
C GLN A 120 -11.07 -1.78 3.51
N LYS A 121 -11.54 -0.84 4.33
CA LYS A 121 -10.88 0.46 4.54
C LYS A 121 -9.51 0.31 5.16
N GLU A 122 -9.38 -0.52 6.21
CA GLU A 122 -8.10 -0.81 6.88
C GLU A 122 -7.11 -1.51 5.96
N PHE A 123 -7.59 -2.40 5.10
CA PHE A 123 -6.75 -3.13 4.17
C PHE A 123 -6.25 -2.28 3.00
N MET A 124 -6.97 -1.24 2.60
CA MET A 124 -6.64 -0.49 1.39
C MET A 124 -5.26 0.19 1.43
N PRO A 125 -4.87 0.93 2.49
CA PRO A 125 -3.51 1.47 2.60
C PRO A 125 -2.45 0.38 2.64
N LEU A 126 -2.75 -0.77 3.26
CA LEU A 126 -1.85 -1.92 3.33
C LEU A 126 -1.61 -2.54 1.95
N LEU A 127 -2.67 -2.72 1.16
CA LEU A 127 -2.54 -3.20 -0.22
C LEU A 127 -1.66 -2.28 -1.08
N MET A 128 -1.85 -0.97 -0.98
CA MET A 128 -1.03 0.00 -1.71
C MET A 128 0.44 -0.07 -1.28
N ALA A 129 0.70 -0.20 0.03
CA ALA A 129 2.05 -0.42 0.56
C ALA A 129 2.68 -1.69 0.00
N PHE A 130 1.92 -2.78 -0.05
CA PHE A 130 2.40 -4.04 -0.63
C PHE A 130 2.72 -3.89 -2.12
N TYR A 131 1.94 -3.13 -2.86
CA TYR A 131 2.25 -2.84 -4.25
C TYR A 131 3.52 -2.01 -4.43
N CYS A 132 3.85 -1.12 -3.49
CA CYS A 132 5.14 -0.41 -3.51
C CYS A 132 6.33 -1.37 -3.38
N LEU A 133 6.15 -2.49 -2.68
CA LEU A 133 7.18 -3.47 -2.37
C LEU A 133 7.19 -4.68 -3.32
N SER A 134 6.10 -4.91 -4.07
CA SER A 134 5.88 -6.09 -4.92
C SER A 134 6.01 -5.79 -6.41
N GLY A 135 6.33 -6.81 -7.19
CA GLY A 135 6.34 -6.78 -8.64
C GLY A 135 7.74 -6.90 -9.26
N PRO A 136 7.83 -6.93 -10.58
CA PRO A 136 9.11 -7.00 -11.25
C PRO A 136 9.95 -5.74 -10.95
N PRO A 137 11.29 -5.84 -10.96
CA PRO A 137 12.20 -4.75 -10.58
C PRO A 137 11.95 -3.42 -11.31
N GLN A 138 11.49 -3.49 -12.56
CA GLN A 138 11.19 -2.31 -13.38
C GLN A 138 9.95 -1.55 -12.91
N ASN A 139 9.05 -2.21 -12.16
CA ASN A 139 7.77 -1.66 -11.74
C ASN A 139 7.69 -1.38 -10.24
N VAL A 140 8.77 -1.66 -9.51
CA VAL A 140 8.86 -1.36 -8.07
C VAL A 140 9.56 -0.04 -7.92
N VAL A 141 8.82 0.97 -7.52
CA VAL A 141 9.40 2.25 -7.12
C VAL A 141 10.29 1.93 -5.91
N ASN A 142 11.60 2.03 -6.10
CA ASN A 142 12.59 1.95 -5.02
C ASN A 142 12.83 0.57 -4.35
N ARG A 143 12.67 -0.56 -5.06
CA ARG A 143 13.00 -1.88 -4.49
C ARG A 143 14.43 -1.99 -3.93
N LYS A 144 15.37 -1.20 -4.44
CA LYS A 144 16.76 -1.14 -3.95
C LYS A 144 16.94 -0.27 -2.71
N GLU A 145 15.95 0.56 -2.36
CA GLU A 145 16.05 1.51 -1.27
C GLU A 145 15.68 0.88 0.08
N TYR A 146 14.79 -0.12 0.09
CA TYR A 146 14.32 -0.72 1.33
C TYR A 146 14.95 -2.09 1.58
N GLU A 147 15.48 -2.29 2.77
CA GLU A 147 15.98 -3.57 3.28
C GLU A 147 15.02 -4.16 4.33
N TYR A 148 14.35 -3.28 5.07
CA TYR A 148 13.49 -3.63 6.19
C TYR A 148 12.05 -3.22 5.92
N ILE A 149 11.12 -4.08 6.31
CA ILE A 149 9.69 -3.77 6.35
C ILE A 149 9.28 -3.89 7.81
N ILE A 150 8.80 -2.80 8.40
CA ILE A 150 8.18 -2.80 9.72
C ILE A 150 6.68 -2.68 9.50
N LEU A 151 5.93 -3.65 10.03
CA LEU A 151 4.48 -3.71 9.91
C LEU A 151 3.85 -3.77 11.30
N GLU A 152 3.30 -2.65 11.75
CA GLU A 152 2.59 -2.59 13.03
C GLU A 152 1.17 -3.11 12.91
N GLU A 153 0.76 -3.89 13.90
CA GLU A 153 -0.61 -4.40 14.09
C GLU A 153 -1.28 -4.84 12.77
N PRO A 154 -0.69 -5.81 12.05
CA PRO A 154 -1.21 -6.24 10.75
C PRO A 154 -2.65 -6.77 10.81
N GLU A 155 -3.08 -7.24 11.96
CA GLU A 155 -4.41 -7.80 12.22
C GLU A 155 -5.49 -6.75 12.48
N MET A 156 -5.14 -5.50 12.75
CA MET A 156 -6.08 -4.48 13.18
C MET A 156 -7.24 -4.30 12.18
N GLY A 157 -8.47 -4.47 12.67
CA GLY A 157 -9.71 -4.31 11.89
C GLY A 157 -9.98 -5.40 10.86
N LEU A 158 -9.18 -6.49 10.80
CA LEU A 158 -9.26 -7.49 9.76
C LEU A 158 -9.86 -8.82 10.23
N HIS A 159 -10.58 -9.47 9.32
CA HIS A 159 -11.07 -10.84 9.53
C HIS A 159 -9.91 -11.85 9.50
N PRO A 160 -9.95 -12.97 10.28
CA PRO A 160 -8.87 -13.97 10.34
C PRO A 160 -8.37 -14.47 8.97
N LEU A 161 -9.24 -14.65 8.00
CA LEU A 161 -8.83 -15.06 6.65
C LEU A 161 -7.97 -14.00 5.94
N ALA A 162 -8.26 -12.72 6.17
CA ALA A 162 -7.45 -11.63 5.64
C ALA A 162 -6.07 -11.59 6.32
N ILE A 163 -6.01 -11.83 7.63
CA ILE A 163 -4.75 -11.91 8.40
C ILE A 163 -3.87 -13.04 7.85
N GLN A 164 -4.42 -14.22 7.62
CA GLN A 164 -3.67 -15.33 7.00
C GLN A 164 -3.07 -14.93 5.66
N THR A 165 -3.80 -14.16 4.85
CA THR A 165 -3.31 -13.71 3.54
C THR A 165 -2.18 -12.70 3.68
N ILE A 166 -2.25 -11.83 4.68
CA ILE A 166 -1.17 -10.87 5.00
C ILE A 166 0.09 -11.62 5.42
N ILE A 167 -0.03 -12.64 6.27
CA ILE A 167 1.11 -13.47 6.70
C ILE A 167 1.79 -14.10 5.48
N LEU A 168 1.02 -14.66 4.55
CA LEU A 168 1.57 -15.21 3.32
C LEU A 168 2.27 -14.13 2.46
N GLN A 169 1.74 -12.93 2.41
CA GLN A 169 2.39 -11.81 1.73
C GLN A 169 3.72 -11.43 2.41
N MET A 170 3.79 -11.47 3.75
CA MET A 170 5.05 -11.22 4.49
C MET A 170 6.09 -12.30 4.17
N ILE A 171 5.68 -13.57 4.10
CA ILE A 171 6.57 -14.67 3.70
C ILE A 171 7.12 -14.43 2.29
N GLU A 172 6.30 -13.95 1.36
CA GLU A 172 6.75 -13.57 0.01
C GLU A 172 7.78 -12.44 0.03
N PHE A 173 7.63 -11.46 0.90
CA PHE A 173 8.62 -10.38 1.05
C PHE A 173 9.94 -10.91 1.62
N ILE A 174 9.89 -11.82 2.58
CA ILE A 174 11.09 -12.49 3.11
C ILE A 174 11.81 -13.26 1.99
N HIS A 175 11.08 -14.01 1.18
CA HIS A 175 11.64 -14.70 0.01
C HIS A 175 12.20 -13.74 -1.06
N ALA A 176 11.65 -12.53 -1.16
CA ALA A 176 12.16 -11.48 -2.04
C ALA A 176 13.40 -10.76 -1.49
N GLY A 177 13.84 -11.12 -0.26
CA GLY A 177 15.06 -10.59 0.37
C GLY A 177 14.85 -9.44 1.35
N TYR A 178 13.59 -9.10 1.68
CA TYR A 178 13.31 -8.13 2.74
C TYR A 178 13.43 -8.76 4.12
N LYS A 179 13.83 -7.98 5.11
CA LYS A 179 13.75 -8.31 6.53
C LYS A 179 12.44 -7.74 7.07
N VAL A 180 11.51 -8.62 7.49
CA VAL A 180 10.19 -8.23 8.00
C VAL A 180 10.17 -8.29 9.52
N ILE A 181 9.68 -7.24 10.16
CA ILE A 181 9.56 -7.08 11.61
C ILE A 181 8.13 -6.72 11.94
#